data_391446681256d44ea0a0462dcdc8cebe
#
_entry.id   391446681256d44ea0a0462dcdc8cebe
#
_cell.length_a   1.000
_cell.length_b   1.000
_cell.length_c   1.000
_cell.angle_alpha   90.00
_cell.angle_beta   90.00
_cell.angle_gamma   90.00
#
_symmetry.space_group_name_H-M   'P 1'
#
loop_
_entity.id
_entity.type
_entity.pdbx_description
1 polymer ?
#
loop_
_entity_poly.entity_id
_entity_poly.type
_entity_poly.pdbx_seq_one_letter_code
_entity_poly.pdbx_strand_id
1 'polypeptide(L)'
;MSIHQQARTITSTVLLTLAMSAAAQDYNEKPTPEELAKLGLEGTELTPSGAIRAGNAEGTIPEWKNEPVQPPPGWQPGTFDADPFAADKVRFTITAKNYKEHADKLTPGQQKMFETFPDYVMNIYPTRRSAVFLPHIYKAALENAGRARVVMSPTYPNLFGFEGAAISWAFPIPKNGAQALLNHTTRPAELWKATVENIVPVMSSGTYQVVKLKVWYHFPWSSPENTVESFDSTIPGRGGFYYYQTAIEPAKEAGQVILAREPLSFSKQFRQAWAYSPGQRRVKRAPQIVYDNPYTSSDGLATSDQKGGYNGPNDRFEWKLVGRKEIYVPYNAYKLWAPGVDIPQMIGANGRLNQDLARYELHRVWEVESTLRDGTRHDFGKRTYFFDEDTWSIMLMDGYDRRGQMWRLWEDHGLMYYSQHTWSSLPAVVELQYDLTAGRMFFTNIDKKAPPDFNFRADAEQYFTPAQVRRDGMR
;
A
#
# COMPACT_ATOMS: atom_id res chain seq x y z
N MET A 1 -42.48 -76.98 -18.54
CA MET A 1 -41.76 -76.29 -17.50
C MET A 1 -40.92 -75.22 -18.18
N SER A 2 -41.37 -73.94 -18.12
CA SER A 2 -40.81 -72.82 -18.87
C SER A 2 -40.01 -71.94 -17.89
N ILE A 3 -38.80 -71.63 -18.27
CA ILE A 3 -37.92 -70.70 -17.52
C ILE A 3 -37.95 -69.38 -18.26
N HIS A 4 -38.51 -68.37 -17.63
CA HIS A 4 -38.46 -66.97 -18.17
C HIS A 4 -37.12 -66.31 -17.79
N GLN A 5 -36.37 -65.90 -18.79
CA GLN A 5 -35.24 -64.97 -18.71
C GLN A 5 -35.77 -63.54 -18.73
N GLN A 6 -35.55 -62.81 -17.66
CA GLN A 6 -35.71 -61.34 -17.65
C GLN A 6 -34.38 -60.70 -17.98
N ALA A 7 -34.32 -60.00 -19.10
CA ALA A 7 -33.19 -59.14 -19.48
C ALA A 7 -33.31 -57.82 -18.69
N ARG A 8 -32.29 -57.47 -17.90
CA ARG A 8 -32.14 -56.16 -17.28
C ARG A 8 -31.30 -55.27 -18.19
N THR A 9 -31.95 -54.26 -18.72
CA THR A 9 -31.31 -53.18 -19.48
C THR A 9 -30.64 -52.22 -18.47
N ILE A 10 -29.30 -52.16 -18.48
CA ILE A 10 -28.50 -51.20 -17.70
C ILE A 10 -28.36 -49.95 -18.58
N THR A 11 -29.04 -48.87 -18.23
CA THR A 11 -28.86 -47.57 -18.85
C THR A 11 -27.67 -46.86 -18.17
N SER A 12 -26.55 -46.82 -18.87
CA SER A 12 -25.34 -46.10 -18.41
C SER A 12 -25.56 -44.60 -18.73
N THR A 13 -25.85 -43.81 -17.71
CA THR A 13 -25.83 -42.37 -17.79
C THR A 13 -24.38 -41.87 -17.71
N VAL A 14 -23.83 -41.47 -18.87
CA VAL A 14 -22.51 -40.79 -18.92
C VAL A 14 -22.72 -39.35 -18.44
N LEU A 15 -22.27 -39.06 -17.22
CA LEU A 15 -22.10 -37.68 -16.76
C LEU A 15 -20.90 -37.06 -17.50
N LEU A 16 -21.18 -36.23 -18.49
CA LEU A 16 -20.17 -35.30 -19.01
C LEU A 16 -19.92 -34.23 -17.98
N THR A 17 -18.87 -34.36 -17.21
CA THR A 17 -18.28 -33.24 -16.44
C THR A 17 -17.62 -32.30 -17.43
N LEU A 18 -18.28 -31.19 -17.75
CA LEU A 18 -17.64 -30.03 -18.37
C LEU A 18 -16.62 -29.47 -17.35
N ALA A 19 -15.37 -29.86 -17.48
CA ALA A 19 -14.27 -29.11 -16.90
C ALA A 19 -14.22 -27.79 -17.66
N MET A 20 -14.78 -26.72 -17.08
CA MET A 20 -14.45 -25.37 -17.49
C MET A 20 -12.96 -25.19 -17.17
N SER A 21 -12.10 -25.33 -18.19
CA SER A 21 -10.74 -24.84 -18.10
C SER A 21 -10.87 -23.32 -17.90
N ALA A 22 -10.56 -22.85 -16.69
CA ALA A 22 -10.31 -21.44 -16.49
C ALA A 22 -9.22 -21.05 -17.49
N ALA A 23 -9.54 -20.26 -18.49
CA ALA A 23 -8.56 -19.74 -19.43
C ALA A 23 -7.48 -19.05 -18.54
N ALA A 24 -6.23 -19.41 -18.75
CA ALA A 24 -5.14 -18.76 -18.03
C ALA A 24 -5.27 -17.25 -18.26
N GLN A 25 -5.32 -16.48 -17.17
CA GLN A 25 -5.49 -15.04 -17.24
C GLN A 25 -4.31 -14.45 -18.02
N ASP A 26 -4.60 -13.77 -19.13
CA ASP A 26 -3.56 -13.08 -19.89
C ASP A 26 -3.14 -11.80 -19.15
N TYR A 27 -2.03 -11.87 -18.45
CA TYR A 27 -1.48 -10.72 -17.74
C TYR A 27 -0.85 -9.68 -18.67
N ASN A 28 -0.66 -9.97 -19.96
CA ASN A 28 0.00 -9.10 -20.93
C ASN A 28 -0.97 -8.40 -21.90
N GLU A 29 -2.26 -8.41 -21.61
CA GLU A 29 -3.19 -7.55 -22.32
C GLU A 29 -2.69 -6.09 -22.25
N LYS A 30 -2.63 -5.43 -23.42
CA LYS A 30 -2.10 -4.09 -23.55
C LYS A 30 -3.22 -3.09 -23.85
N PRO A 31 -3.04 -1.81 -23.45
CA PRO A 31 -3.89 -0.74 -23.92
C PRO A 31 -3.83 -0.63 -25.45
N THR A 32 -4.97 -0.31 -26.07
CA THR A 32 -5.02 -0.01 -27.50
C THR A 32 -4.37 1.35 -27.81
N PRO A 33 -3.98 1.64 -29.05
CA PRO A 33 -3.50 2.98 -29.44
C PRO A 33 -4.48 4.10 -29.09
N GLU A 34 -5.78 3.85 -29.20
CA GLU A 34 -6.85 4.82 -28.86
C GLU A 34 -6.90 5.05 -27.34
N GLU A 35 -6.68 4.03 -26.52
CA GLU A 35 -6.61 4.18 -25.08
C GLU A 35 -5.33 4.92 -24.66
N LEU A 36 -4.20 4.62 -25.28
CA LEU A 36 -2.94 5.32 -25.01
C LEU A 36 -3.03 6.80 -25.40
N ALA A 37 -3.75 7.14 -26.46
CA ALA A 37 -3.98 8.53 -26.89
C ALA A 37 -4.80 9.34 -25.87
N LYS A 38 -5.50 8.69 -24.94
CA LYS A 38 -6.22 9.36 -23.85
C LYS A 38 -5.33 9.81 -22.71
N LEU A 39 -4.10 9.30 -22.62
CA LEU A 39 -3.13 9.68 -21.59
C LEU A 39 -2.41 10.96 -21.98
N GLY A 40 -2.23 11.88 -21.04
CA GLY A 40 -1.41 13.05 -21.26
C GLY A 40 -1.35 13.99 -20.07
N LEU A 41 -0.42 14.94 -20.13
CA LEU A 41 -0.25 15.95 -19.09
C LEU A 41 -1.33 17.04 -19.17
N GLU A 42 -1.76 17.38 -20.38
CA GLU A 42 -2.74 18.45 -20.63
C GLU A 42 -3.72 18.04 -21.74
N GLY A 43 -4.95 18.52 -21.67
CA GLY A 43 -5.96 18.40 -22.74
C GLY A 43 -6.46 16.98 -23.05
N THR A 44 -6.12 16.00 -22.23
CA THR A 44 -6.49 14.60 -22.42
C THR A 44 -7.53 14.14 -21.39
N GLU A 45 -8.24 13.06 -21.72
CA GLU A 45 -9.26 12.44 -20.87
C GLU A 45 -8.65 11.89 -19.55
N LEU A 46 -7.46 11.30 -19.67
CA LEU A 46 -6.72 10.71 -18.56
C LEU A 46 -5.44 11.49 -18.29
N THR A 47 -5.06 11.54 -17.02
CA THR A 47 -3.77 12.05 -16.57
C THR A 47 -2.66 11.04 -16.89
N PRO A 48 -1.36 11.37 -16.74
CA PRO A 48 -0.28 10.41 -16.94
C PRO A 48 -0.29 9.21 -16.00
N SER A 49 -0.94 9.31 -14.80
CA SER A 49 -1.15 8.16 -13.90
C SER A 49 -2.29 7.25 -14.37
N GLY A 50 -3.06 7.66 -15.38
CA GLY A 50 -4.26 6.97 -15.83
C GLY A 50 -5.53 7.37 -15.09
N ALA A 51 -5.46 8.35 -14.20
CA ALA A 51 -6.63 8.89 -13.49
C ALA A 51 -7.56 9.66 -14.44
N ILE A 52 -8.86 9.65 -14.18
CA ILE A 52 -9.82 10.47 -14.93
C ILE A 52 -9.56 11.93 -14.57
N ARG A 53 -9.26 12.76 -15.59
CA ARG A 53 -8.97 14.18 -15.40
C ARG A 53 -10.18 14.95 -14.90
N ALA A 54 -11.32 14.76 -15.54
CA ALA A 54 -12.55 15.49 -15.22
C ALA A 54 -13.02 15.25 -13.78
N GLY A 55 -13.69 16.23 -13.19
CA GLY A 55 -14.44 16.06 -11.96
C GLY A 55 -15.58 15.05 -12.12
N ASN A 56 -16.25 14.68 -11.01
CA ASN A 56 -17.45 13.86 -11.09
C ASN A 56 -18.71 14.70 -11.35
N ALA A 57 -19.79 14.03 -11.72
CA ALA A 57 -21.05 14.69 -12.09
C ALA A 57 -21.67 15.48 -10.92
N GLU A 58 -21.46 15.02 -9.69
CA GLU A 58 -21.95 15.69 -8.47
C GLU A 58 -21.11 16.91 -8.07
N GLY A 59 -19.96 17.15 -8.72
CA GLY A 59 -19.04 18.25 -8.38
C GLY A 59 -18.35 18.06 -7.03
N THR A 60 -18.37 16.85 -6.48
CA THR A 60 -17.74 16.52 -5.19
C THR A 60 -16.27 16.12 -5.35
N ILE A 61 -15.90 15.59 -6.49
CA ILE A 61 -14.49 15.36 -6.89
C ILE A 61 -14.17 16.42 -7.96
N PRO A 62 -13.19 17.31 -7.74
CA PRO A 62 -12.83 18.34 -8.71
C PRO A 62 -12.05 17.75 -9.89
N GLU A 63 -11.97 18.53 -10.98
CA GLU A 63 -11.04 18.26 -12.07
C GLU A 63 -9.59 18.23 -11.55
N TRP A 64 -8.80 17.26 -12.02
CA TRP A 64 -7.37 17.24 -11.74
C TRP A 64 -6.66 18.34 -12.53
N LYS A 65 -5.85 19.10 -11.83
CA LYS A 65 -4.98 20.12 -12.40
C LYS A 65 -3.54 19.81 -12.10
N ASN A 66 -2.67 20.05 -13.06
CA ASN A 66 -1.22 19.91 -12.86
C ASN A 66 -0.67 21.14 -12.08
N GLU A 67 -1.26 21.39 -10.92
CA GLU A 67 -0.91 22.53 -10.05
C GLU A 67 -0.37 21.96 -8.72
N PRO A 68 0.96 22.01 -8.49
CA PRO A 68 1.54 21.53 -7.23
C PRO A 68 0.98 22.29 -6.02
N VAL A 69 0.77 21.55 -4.94
CA VAL A 69 0.39 22.16 -3.66
C VAL A 69 1.42 23.21 -3.24
N GLN A 70 0.94 24.39 -2.90
CA GLN A 70 1.79 25.48 -2.43
C GLN A 70 1.87 25.45 -0.90
N PRO A 71 3.06 25.65 -0.32
CA PRO A 71 3.20 25.77 1.11
C PRO A 71 2.44 27.00 1.63
N PRO A 72 1.82 26.90 2.82
CA PRO A 72 1.17 28.06 3.42
C PRO A 72 2.20 29.15 3.80
N PRO A 73 1.76 30.42 3.90
CA PRO A 73 2.64 31.51 4.29
C PRO A 73 3.40 31.24 5.58
N GLY A 74 4.70 31.53 5.58
CA GLY A 74 5.57 31.34 6.75
C GLY A 74 6.19 29.95 6.89
N TRP A 75 5.83 28.99 6.06
CA TRP A 75 6.52 27.69 6.02
C TRP A 75 7.99 27.84 5.61
N GLN A 76 8.86 27.03 6.19
CA GLN A 76 10.30 27.03 5.90
C GLN A 76 10.75 25.64 5.44
N PRO A 77 11.58 25.52 4.40
CA PRO A 77 12.21 24.25 4.01
C PRO A 77 12.94 23.58 5.18
N GLY A 78 12.87 22.25 5.25
CA GLY A 78 13.50 21.47 6.33
C GLY A 78 12.68 21.40 7.62
N THR A 79 11.46 21.96 7.62
CA THR A 79 10.47 21.77 8.68
C THR A 79 9.39 20.77 8.23
N PHE A 80 8.47 20.39 9.13
CA PHE A 80 7.29 19.63 8.73
C PHE A 80 6.45 20.41 7.73
N ASP A 81 5.94 19.72 6.71
CA ASP A 81 5.01 20.31 5.76
C ASP A 81 3.71 20.71 6.50
N ALA A 82 3.46 22.02 6.59
CA ALA A 82 2.29 22.55 7.27
C ALA A 82 1.02 22.30 6.45
N ASP A 83 -0.16 22.28 7.10
CA ASP A 83 -1.44 21.99 6.43
C ASP A 83 -1.84 23.11 5.44
N PRO A 84 -1.78 22.89 4.12
CA PRO A 84 -2.19 23.89 3.14
C PRO A 84 -3.71 24.02 3.05
N PHE A 85 -4.44 23.11 3.67
CA PHE A 85 -5.91 23.04 3.66
C PHE A 85 -6.52 23.30 5.03
N ALA A 86 -5.80 23.94 5.95
CA ALA A 86 -6.24 24.22 7.33
C ALA A 86 -7.55 25.04 7.40
N ALA A 87 -7.87 25.79 6.35
CA ALA A 87 -9.11 26.56 6.25
C ALA A 87 -10.35 25.69 5.92
N ASP A 88 -10.15 24.47 5.43
CA ASP A 88 -11.26 23.58 5.08
C ASP A 88 -12.08 23.20 6.32
N LYS A 89 -13.40 23.20 6.16
CA LYS A 89 -14.34 22.78 7.20
C LYS A 89 -14.89 21.40 6.90
N VAL A 90 -15.22 20.64 7.94
CA VAL A 90 -15.98 19.41 7.82
C VAL A 90 -17.30 19.71 7.10
N ARG A 91 -17.56 19.00 6.01
CA ARG A 91 -18.80 19.13 5.24
C ARG A 91 -19.97 18.45 5.95
N PHE A 92 -19.71 17.23 6.44
CA PHE A 92 -20.62 16.45 7.27
C PHE A 92 -19.83 15.33 7.96
N THR A 93 -20.45 14.69 8.93
CA THR A 93 -19.88 13.58 9.68
C THR A 93 -20.73 12.34 9.47
N ILE A 94 -20.08 11.23 9.09
CA ILE A 94 -20.71 9.90 9.04
C ILE A 94 -20.57 9.26 10.42
N THR A 95 -21.64 8.64 10.89
CA THR A 95 -21.76 8.02 12.22
C THR A 95 -22.50 6.69 12.11
N ALA A 96 -22.55 5.90 13.17
CA ALA A 96 -23.34 4.68 13.24
C ALA A 96 -24.85 4.89 12.94
N LYS A 97 -25.36 6.14 13.02
CA LYS A 97 -26.77 6.45 12.77
C LYS A 97 -27.09 6.68 11.30
N ASN A 98 -26.12 7.20 10.52
CA ASN A 98 -26.37 7.61 9.13
C ASN A 98 -25.44 6.92 8.08
N TYR A 99 -24.53 6.01 8.49
CA TYR A 99 -23.58 5.41 7.53
C TYR A 99 -24.28 4.66 6.39
N LYS A 100 -25.50 4.14 6.61
CA LYS A 100 -26.27 3.44 5.57
C LYS A 100 -26.69 4.36 4.43
N GLU A 101 -26.82 5.66 4.67
CA GLU A 101 -27.12 6.67 3.66
C GLU A 101 -25.91 6.93 2.74
N HIS A 102 -24.72 6.51 3.15
CA HIS A 102 -23.46 6.65 2.45
C HIS A 102 -22.83 5.30 2.07
N ALA A 103 -23.58 4.19 2.19
CA ALA A 103 -23.04 2.84 2.03
C ALA A 103 -22.43 2.57 0.66
N ASP A 104 -22.91 3.23 -0.39
CA ASP A 104 -22.37 3.19 -1.75
C ASP A 104 -20.96 3.79 -1.87
N LYS A 105 -20.58 4.68 -0.95
CA LYS A 105 -19.28 5.37 -0.86
C LYS A 105 -18.41 4.89 0.29
N LEU A 106 -18.78 3.80 0.95
CA LEU A 106 -18.04 3.16 2.03
C LEU A 106 -17.66 1.72 1.64
N THR A 107 -16.46 1.30 2.03
CA THR A 107 -16.09 -0.11 1.89
C THR A 107 -16.84 -0.98 2.89
N PRO A 108 -16.96 -2.31 2.66
CA PRO A 108 -17.48 -3.23 3.66
C PRO A 108 -16.76 -3.12 5.02
N GLY A 109 -15.44 -2.93 5.02
CA GLY A 109 -14.66 -2.72 6.24
C GLY A 109 -15.02 -1.44 6.99
N GLN A 110 -15.19 -0.33 6.27
CA GLN A 110 -15.64 0.93 6.86
C GLN A 110 -17.07 0.82 7.42
N GLN A 111 -17.99 0.18 6.70
CA GLN A 111 -19.33 -0.08 7.21
C GLN A 111 -19.28 -0.92 8.50
N LYS A 112 -18.40 -1.93 8.53
CA LYS A 112 -18.20 -2.78 9.72
C LYS A 112 -17.65 -2.01 10.92
N MET A 113 -16.85 -0.96 10.70
CA MET A 113 -16.42 -0.04 11.78
C MET A 113 -17.62 0.60 12.48
N PHE A 114 -18.58 1.14 11.72
CA PHE A 114 -19.80 1.76 12.29
C PHE A 114 -20.72 0.75 12.98
N GLU A 115 -20.77 -0.49 12.51
CA GLU A 115 -21.53 -1.58 13.14
C GLU A 115 -20.90 -2.04 14.46
N THR A 116 -19.57 -2.11 14.47
CA THR A 116 -18.82 -2.66 15.61
C THR A 116 -18.61 -1.62 16.71
N PHE A 117 -18.44 -0.34 16.32
CA PHE A 117 -18.11 0.76 17.22
C PHE A 117 -19.12 1.90 17.08
N PRO A 118 -20.19 1.93 17.90
CA PRO A 118 -21.26 2.93 17.80
C PRO A 118 -20.79 4.38 17.99
N ASP A 119 -19.65 4.59 18.62
CA ASP A 119 -19.01 5.89 18.85
C ASP A 119 -18.00 6.28 17.76
N TYR A 120 -17.80 5.42 16.75
CA TYR A 120 -16.95 5.74 15.62
C TYR A 120 -17.60 6.79 14.72
N VAL A 121 -16.82 7.77 14.31
CA VAL A 121 -17.25 8.84 13.41
C VAL A 121 -16.21 8.99 12.29
N MET A 122 -16.65 9.50 11.15
CA MET A 122 -15.80 9.82 10.01
C MET A 122 -16.12 11.25 9.54
N ASN A 123 -15.16 12.17 9.66
CA ASN A 123 -15.31 13.55 9.26
C ASN A 123 -14.95 13.72 7.78
N ILE A 124 -15.93 14.11 6.96
CA ILE A 124 -15.76 14.27 5.51
C ILE A 124 -15.44 15.73 5.19
N TYR A 125 -14.35 15.91 4.45
CA TYR A 125 -13.84 17.20 4.00
C TYR A 125 -14.04 17.38 2.48
N PRO A 126 -13.88 18.62 1.96
CA PRO A 126 -13.80 18.83 0.52
C PRO A 126 -12.64 18.03 -0.09
N THR A 127 -12.89 17.39 -1.24
CA THR A 127 -11.84 16.66 -1.97
C THR A 127 -10.81 17.63 -2.54
N ARG A 128 -9.54 17.32 -2.28
CA ARG A 128 -8.37 18.04 -2.75
C ARG A 128 -7.45 17.05 -3.51
N ARG A 129 -7.47 17.10 -4.83
CA ARG A 129 -6.59 16.26 -5.66
C ARG A 129 -5.19 16.84 -5.65
N SER A 130 -4.52 16.73 -4.50
CA SER A 130 -3.24 17.36 -4.19
C SER A 130 -2.03 16.61 -4.75
N ALA A 131 -2.22 15.37 -5.22
CA ALA A 131 -1.13 14.54 -5.73
C ALA A 131 -0.64 15.03 -7.10
N VAL A 132 0.39 15.87 -7.10
CA VAL A 132 1.05 16.37 -8.29
C VAL A 132 2.55 16.12 -8.18
N PHE A 133 3.08 15.35 -9.12
CA PHE A 133 4.47 14.90 -9.15
C PHE A 133 5.33 15.73 -10.09
N LEU A 134 6.65 15.55 -10.02
CA LEU A 134 7.59 16.23 -10.89
C LEU A 134 7.43 15.81 -12.36
N PRO A 135 7.73 16.70 -13.34
CA PRO A 135 7.52 16.43 -14.76
C PRO A 135 8.18 15.15 -15.30
N HIS A 136 9.35 14.78 -14.80
CA HIS A 136 10.06 13.57 -15.24
C HIS A 136 9.29 12.27 -14.84
N ILE A 137 8.55 12.30 -13.73
CA ILE A 137 7.70 11.19 -13.27
C ILE A 137 6.57 10.95 -14.29
N TYR A 138 5.89 12.02 -14.70
CA TYR A 138 4.80 11.94 -15.67
C TYR A 138 5.29 11.54 -17.06
N LYS A 139 6.45 12.08 -17.48
CA LYS A 139 7.08 11.67 -18.72
C LYS A 139 7.38 10.17 -18.73
N ALA A 140 7.98 9.65 -17.67
CA ALA A 140 8.26 8.23 -17.53
C ALA A 140 6.99 7.37 -17.55
N ALA A 141 5.91 7.81 -16.89
CA ALA A 141 4.61 7.10 -16.89
C ALA A 141 4.05 6.96 -18.31
N LEU A 142 4.06 8.04 -19.09
CA LEU A 142 3.59 8.03 -20.49
C LEU A 142 4.43 7.09 -21.36
N GLU A 143 5.76 7.08 -21.18
CA GLU A 143 6.64 6.17 -21.89
C GLU A 143 6.43 4.71 -21.48
N ASN A 144 6.20 4.43 -20.17
CA ASN A 144 5.98 3.09 -19.66
C ASN A 144 4.68 2.48 -20.20
N ALA A 145 3.61 3.27 -20.34
CA ALA A 145 2.26 2.81 -20.67
C ALA A 145 2.19 1.93 -21.93
N GLY A 146 3.02 2.23 -22.95
CA GLY A 146 3.02 1.48 -24.22
C GLY A 146 4.00 0.31 -24.28
N ARG A 147 5.00 0.27 -23.35
CA ARG A 147 6.13 -0.67 -23.43
C ARG A 147 6.20 -1.66 -22.26
N ALA A 148 5.67 -1.33 -21.11
CA ALA A 148 5.69 -2.23 -19.96
C ALA A 148 4.95 -3.55 -20.24
N ARG A 149 5.46 -4.63 -19.67
CA ARG A 149 4.86 -5.96 -19.74
C ARG A 149 5.01 -6.71 -18.44
N VAL A 150 4.04 -7.55 -18.12
CA VAL A 150 4.12 -8.47 -16.99
C VAL A 150 5.01 -9.66 -17.38
N VAL A 151 5.87 -10.09 -16.47
CA VAL A 151 6.77 -11.22 -16.63
C VAL A 151 6.53 -12.23 -15.53
N MET A 152 6.19 -13.45 -15.91
CA MET A 152 6.03 -14.56 -14.98
C MET A 152 7.41 -15.11 -14.57
N SER A 153 7.51 -15.58 -13.33
CA SER A 153 8.71 -16.26 -12.87
C SER A 153 8.91 -17.60 -13.60
N PRO A 154 10.10 -17.87 -14.13
CA PRO A 154 10.39 -19.17 -14.71
C PRO A 154 10.55 -20.28 -13.66
N THR A 155 10.72 -19.91 -12.39
CA THR A 155 11.07 -20.86 -11.31
C THR A 155 9.92 -21.05 -10.32
N TYR A 156 9.16 -19.97 -10.03
CA TYR A 156 8.14 -19.98 -8.99
C TYR A 156 6.76 -19.84 -9.62
N PRO A 157 5.88 -20.83 -9.50
CA PRO A 157 4.53 -20.78 -10.06
C PRO A 157 3.77 -19.53 -9.55
N ASN A 158 3.03 -18.91 -10.44
CA ASN A 158 2.16 -17.74 -10.18
C ASN A 158 2.88 -16.46 -9.70
N LEU A 159 4.19 -16.49 -9.50
CA LEU A 159 4.95 -15.31 -9.13
C LEU A 159 5.21 -14.47 -10.38
N PHE A 160 4.89 -13.18 -10.31
CA PHE A 160 5.06 -12.27 -11.43
C PHE A 160 5.79 -10.98 -11.03
N GLY A 161 6.32 -10.32 -12.03
CA GLY A 161 6.94 -9.00 -11.98
C GLY A 161 6.71 -8.28 -13.30
N PHE A 162 7.58 -7.35 -13.64
CA PHE A 162 7.46 -6.57 -14.88
C PHE A 162 8.83 -6.30 -15.51
N GLU A 163 8.77 -5.91 -16.77
CA GLU A 163 9.89 -5.39 -17.57
C GLU A 163 9.40 -4.21 -18.41
N GLY A 164 10.33 -3.40 -18.95
CA GLY A 164 10.05 -2.33 -19.89
C GLY A 164 9.53 -1.04 -19.28
N ALA A 165 9.67 -0.85 -17.95
CA ALA A 165 9.33 0.41 -17.28
C ALA A 165 10.49 0.95 -16.45
N ALA A 166 10.49 2.25 -16.17
CA ALA A 166 11.44 2.95 -15.31
C ALA A 166 10.76 4.12 -14.57
N ILE A 167 11.29 4.47 -13.40
CA ILE A 167 11.00 5.67 -12.60
C ILE A 167 9.59 5.74 -12.01
N SER A 168 8.56 5.38 -12.80
CA SER A 168 7.15 5.69 -12.51
C SER A 168 6.25 4.48 -12.78
N TRP A 169 4.94 4.65 -12.62
CA TRP A 169 3.92 3.63 -12.82
C TRP A 169 4.13 2.87 -14.14
N ALA A 170 4.13 1.54 -14.05
CA ALA A 170 4.40 0.70 -15.21
C ALA A 170 3.18 0.59 -16.15
N PHE A 171 1.95 0.61 -15.61
CA PHE A 171 0.71 0.33 -16.32
C PHE A 171 -0.39 1.36 -16.03
N PRO A 172 -0.25 2.63 -16.44
CA PRO A 172 -1.25 3.67 -16.17
C PRO A 172 -2.69 3.30 -16.59
N ILE A 173 -2.84 2.45 -17.59
CA ILE A 173 -4.13 1.86 -18.00
C ILE A 173 -4.06 0.36 -17.75
N PRO A 174 -4.27 -0.11 -16.50
CA PRO A 174 -4.21 -1.53 -16.21
C PRO A 174 -5.39 -2.28 -16.81
N LYS A 175 -5.13 -3.49 -17.31
CA LYS A 175 -6.13 -4.41 -17.90
C LYS A 175 -6.51 -5.53 -16.94
N ASN A 176 -5.74 -5.73 -15.88
CA ASN A 176 -5.95 -6.81 -14.91
C ASN A 176 -5.38 -6.44 -13.53
N GLY A 177 -5.68 -7.28 -12.53
CA GLY A 177 -5.27 -7.03 -11.16
C GLY A 177 -3.75 -7.09 -10.93
N ALA A 178 -3.02 -7.87 -11.73
CA ALA A 178 -1.56 -7.93 -11.65
C ALA A 178 -0.92 -6.60 -12.08
N GLN A 179 -1.40 -5.99 -13.17
CA GLN A 179 -0.93 -4.69 -13.63
C GLN A 179 -1.26 -3.58 -12.63
N ALA A 180 -2.46 -3.62 -12.03
CA ALA A 180 -2.85 -2.67 -10.97
C ALA A 180 -1.95 -2.79 -9.73
N LEU A 181 -1.66 -4.02 -9.27
CA LEU A 181 -0.72 -4.26 -8.18
C LEU A 181 0.69 -3.75 -8.51
N LEU A 182 1.15 -3.98 -9.74
CA LEU A 182 2.47 -3.53 -10.17
C LEU A 182 2.58 -1.99 -10.23
N ASN A 183 1.49 -1.27 -10.51
CA ASN A 183 1.50 0.19 -10.37
C ASN A 183 1.76 0.62 -8.93
N HIS A 184 1.15 -0.05 -7.95
CA HIS A 184 1.45 0.22 -6.55
C HIS A 184 2.94 -0.05 -6.22
N THR A 185 3.49 -1.13 -6.76
CA THR A 185 4.91 -1.47 -6.56
C THR A 185 5.84 -0.44 -7.21
N THR A 186 5.47 0.07 -8.39
CA THR A 186 6.28 1.00 -9.19
C THR A 186 5.91 2.47 -8.99
N ARG A 187 5.09 2.79 -7.97
CA ARG A 187 4.72 4.18 -7.68
C ARG A 187 5.95 5.02 -7.35
N PRO A 188 5.96 6.29 -7.76
CA PRO A 188 7.03 7.21 -7.42
C PRO A 188 7.17 7.40 -5.90
N ALA A 189 8.39 7.47 -5.43
CA ALA A 189 8.74 7.75 -4.05
C ALA A 189 9.93 8.72 -4.00
N GLU A 190 10.20 9.25 -2.81
CA GLU A 190 11.44 9.99 -2.54
C GLU A 190 12.66 9.07 -2.72
N LEU A 191 13.75 9.57 -3.28
CA LEU A 191 14.97 8.77 -3.50
C LEU A 191 15.60 8.27 -2.18
N TRP A 192 15.49 9.08 -1.13
CA TRP A 192 16.01 8.82 0.20
C TRP A 192 15.10 9.37 1.28
N LYS A 193 14.99 8.62 2.37
CA LYS A 193 14.35 9.11 3.60
C LYS A 193 15.01 8.49 4.82
N ALA A 194 15.41 9.34 5.77
CA ALA A 194 15.81 8.92 7.10
C ALA A 194 14.86 9.52 8.14
N THR A 195 14.37 8.69 9.05
CA THR A 195 13.34 9.12 10.02
C THR A 195 13.37 8.27 11.28
N VAL A 196 12.58 8.67 12.28
CA VAL A 196 12.22 7.84 13.42
C VAL A 196 10.76 7.41 13.26
N GLU A 197 10.51 6.13 13.37
CA GLU A 197 9.16 5.55 13.30
C GLU A 197 8.76 4.98 14.65
N ASN A 198 7.47 5.08 14.95
CA ASN A 198 6.86 4.39 16.07
C ASN A 198 6.04 3.20 15.56
N ILE A 199 6.12 2.09 16.27
CA ILE A 199 5.26 0.91 16.11
C ILE A 199 4.41 0.82 17.36
N VAL A 200 3.08 0.86 17.20
CA VAL A 200 2.14 1.08 18.31
C VAL A 200 0.98 0.09 18.24
N PRO A 201 1.09 -1.10 18.86
CA PRO A 201 -0.06 -1.95 19.13
C PRO A 201 -0.88 -1.35 20.26
N VAL A 202 -2.20 -1.21 20.05
CA VAL A 202 -3.17 -0.67 20.99
C VAL A 202 -4.17 -1.76 21.37
N MET A 203 -4.33 -2.00 22.66
CA MET A 203 -5.28 -2.97 23.20
C MET A 203 -6.70 -2.41 23.17
N SER A 204 -7.71 -3.28 23.23
CA SER A 204 -9.11 -2.87 23.32
C SER A 204 -9.45 -1.99 24.55
N SER A 205 -8.60 -2.05 25.58
CA SER A 205 -8.66 -1.15 26.75
C SER A 205 -8.13 0.25 26.51
N GLY A 206 -7.51 0.52 25.32
CA GLY A 206 -6.80 1.76 25.03
C GLY A 206 -5.35 1.80 25.53
N THR A 207 -4.89 0.79 26.27
CA THR A 207 -3.47 0.70 26.64
C THR A 207 -2.61 0.34 25.43
N TYR A 208 -1.41 0.87 25.35
CA TYR A 208 -0.53 0.67 24.20
C TYR A 208 0.93 0.52 24.61
N GLN A 209 1.73 0.01 23.71
CA GLN A 209 3.19 0.00 23.78
C GLN A 209 3.74 0.79 22.61
N VAL A 210 4.96 1.35 22.78
CA VAL A 210 5.65 2.04 21.71
C VAL A 210 7.01 1.40 21.52
N VAL A 211 7.29 0.99 20.28
CA VAL A 211 8.64 0.63 19.85
C VAL A 211 9.11 1.70 18.88
N LYS A 212 10.22 2.35 19.18
CA LYS A 212 10.82 3.37 18.31
C LYS A 212 11.97 2.80 17.53
N LEU A 213 11.94 3.09 16.23
CA LEU A 213 12.92 2.64 15.27
C LEU A 213 13.57 3.87 14.61
N LYS A 214 14.88 3.88 14.51
CA LYS A 214 15.59 4.70 13.53
C LYS A 214 15.54 3.97 12.20
N VAL A 215 15.06 4.62 11.14
CA VAL A 215 14.82 3.96 9.86
C VAL A 215 15.43 4.77 8.72
N TRP A 216 15.99 4.05 7.75
CA TRP A 216 16.51 4.58 6.51
C TRP A 216 15.88 3.82 5.35
N TYR A 217 15.40 4.59 4.37
CA TYR A 217 14.90 4.11 3.10
C TYR A 217 15.76 4.65 1.96
N HIS A 218 15.99 3.82 0.98
CA HIS A 218 16.55 4.22 -0.29
C HIS A 218 15.75 3.56 -1.41
N PHE A 219 15.27 4.38 -2.34
CA PHE A 219 14.44 3.95 -3.47
C PHE A 219 15.20 4.14 -4.80
N PRO A 220 16.12 3.22 -5.17
CA PRO A 220 16.87 3.33 -6.41
C PRO A 220 16.00 3.47 -7.66
N TRP A 221 14.79 2.88 -7.62
CA TRP A 221 13.79 3.00 -8.66
C TRP A 221 13.43 4.43 -9.01
N SER A 222 13.30 5.29 -8.01
CA SER A 222 12.84 6.67 -8.17
C SER A 222 13.93 7.63 -8.65
N SER A 223 15.15 7.17 -8.96
CA SER A 223 16.21 8.04 -9.49
C SER A 223 15.81 8.61 -10.85
N PRO A 224 15.85 9.94 -11.03
CA PRO A 224 15.50 10.58 -12.30
C PRO A 224 16.47 10.22 -13.44
N GLU A 225 17.63 9.65 -13.12
CA GLU A 225 18.64 9.22 -14.10
C GLU A 225 18.34 7.84 -14.68
N ASN A 226 17.37 7.10 -14.13
CA ASN A 226 17.01 5.78 -14.62
C ASN A 226 16.37 5.86 -16.01
N THR A 227 16.77 4.92 -16.86
CA THR A 227 16.07 4.59 -18.11
C THR A 227 15.72 3.11 -18.09
N VAL A 228 14.89 2.64 -19.01
CA VAL A 228 14.60 1.20 -19.14
C VAL A 228 15.88 0.40 -19.40
N GLU A 229 16.80 0.96 -20.16
CA GLU A 229 18.07 0.33 -20.50
C GLU A 229 19.06 0.30 -19.31
N SER A 230 19.08 1.36 -18.50
CA SER A 230 19.98 1.46 -17.34
C SER A 230 19.43 0.77 -16.09
N PHE A 231 18.10 0.68 -15.95
CA PHE A 231 17.45 0.05 -14.81
C PHE A 231 16.74 -1.24 -15.23
N ASP A 232 17.35 -2.35 -14.97
CA ASP A 232 16.70 -3.67 -15.12
C ASP A 232 16.20 -4.15 -13.76
N SER A 233 14.87 -4.11 -13.56
CA SER A 233 14.20 -4.57 -12.34
C SER A 233 14.41 -6.05 -12.03
N THR A 234 14.93 -6.81 -12.98
CA THR A 234 15.21 -8.24 -12.86
C THR A 234 16.65 -8.56 -12.45
N ILE A 235 17.55 -7.55 -12.45
CA ILE A 235 18.93 -7.75 -12.01
C ILE A 235 18.97 -7.93 -10.49
N PRO A 236 19.56 -9.03 -9.98
CA PRO A 236 19.74 -9.24 -8.56
C PRO A 236 20.50 -8.09 -7.89
N GLY A 237 19.94 -7.52 -6.82
CA GLY A 237 20.54 -6.42 -6.08
C GLY A 237 20.12 -5.03 -6.56
N ARG A 238 19.48 -4.88 -7.73
CA ARG A 238 18.76 -3.66 -8.11
C ARG A 238 17.35 -3.73 -7.55
N GLY A 239 17.20 -3.29 -6.29
CA GLY A 239 15.92 -3.36 -5.59
C GLY A 239 14.99 -2.22 -5.94
N GLY A 240 13.70 -2.42 -5.66
CA GLY A 240 12.70 -1.35 -5.64
C GLY A 240 12.99 -0.37 -4.52
N PHE A 241 13.27 -0.91 -3.34
CA PHE A 241 13.76 -0.12 -2.22
C PHE A 241 14.61 -0.95 -1.26
N TYR A 242 15.45 -0.25 -0.51
CA TYR A 242 16.22 -0.79 0.59
C TYR A 242 15.72 -0.20 1.90
N TYR A 243 15.57 -1.06 2.87
CA TYR A 243 15.08 -0.73 4.19
C TYR A 243 16.10 -1.12 5.26
N TYR A 244 16.43 -0.19 6.14
CA TYR A 244 17.34 -0.44 7.25
C TYR A 244 16.74 0.17 8.51
N GLN A 245 16.61 -0.60 9.58
CA GLN A 245 16.11 -0.11 10.86
C GLN A 245 17.03 -0.52 12.02
N THR A 246 17.04 0.32 13.03
CA THR A 246 17.61 0.02 14.35
C THR A 246 16.59 0.37 15.42
N ALA A 247 16.25 -0.59 16.28
CA ALA A 247 15.38 -0.33 17.43
C ALA A 247 16.15 0.50 18.47
N ILE A 248 15.50 1.57 18.96
CA ILE A 248 16.10 2.49 19.96
C ILE A 248 15.33 2.51 21.27
N GLU A 249 14.05 2.22 21.27
CA GLU A 249 13.18 2.10 22.45
C GLU A 249 12.18 0.95 22.25
N PRO A 250 11.73 0.26 23.31
CA PRO A 250 12.23 0.29 24.69
C PRO A 250 13.55 -0.45 24.83
N ALA A 251 14.20 -0.35 26.00
CA ALA A 251 15.51 -0.95 26.24
C ALA A 251 15.62 -2.45 25.91
N LYS A 252 14.52 -3.21 26.07
CA LYS A 252 14.46 -4.66 25.70
C LYS A 252 14.58 -4.92 24.21
N GLU A 253 14.23 -3.96 23.36
CA GLU A 253 14.27 -4.05 21.90
C GLU A 253 15.51 -3.33 21.33
N ALA A 254 16.11 -2.41 22.10
CA ALA A 254 17.19 -1.55 21.63
C ALA A 254 18.39 -2.36 21.12
N GLY A 255 18.95 -1.89 20.00
CA GLY A 255 20.07 -2.54 19.32
C GLY A 255 19.69 -3.70 18.39
N GLN A 256 18.41 -4.07 18.29
CA GLN A 256 17.97 -4.95 17.20
C GLN A 256 18.09 -4.19 15.88
N VAL A 257 18.65 -4.84 14.86
CA VAL A 257 18.84 -4.26 13.54
C VAL A 257 18.19 -5.19 12.49
N ILE A 258 17.45 -4.61 11.56
CA ILE A 258 16.93 -5.31 10.37
C ILE A 258 17.37 -4.56 9.12
N LEU A 259 17.88 -5.30 8.14
CA LEU A 259 18.11 -4.87 6.79
C LEU A 259 17.21 -5.69 5.87
N ALA A 260 16.44 -5.03 5.00
CA ALA A 260 15.75 -5.67 3.91
C ALA A 260 16.10 -4.99 2.58
N ARG A 261 16.29 -5.80 1.55
CA ARG A 261 16.43 -5.39 0.15
C ARG A 261 15.24 -5.96 -0.60
N GLU A 262 14.34 -5.08 -1.00
CA GLU A 262 13.14 -5.46 -1.74
C GLU A 262 13.41 -5.51 -3.23
N PRO A 263 13.07 -6.60 -3.91
CA PRO A 263 13.04 -6.58 -5.36
C PRO A 263 11.88 -5.71 -5.83
N LEU A 264 12.10 -4.95 -6.88
CA LEU A 264 11.00 -4.24 -7.54
C LEU A 264 10.15 -5.22 -8.37
N SER A 265 10.79 -6.25 -8.93
CA SER A 265 10.15 -7.32 -9.69
C SER A 265 10.44 -8.68 -9.05
N PHE A 266 9.40 -9.35 -8.59
CA PHE A 266 9.52 -10.67 -7.97
C PHE A 266 9.74 -11.82 -8.99
N SER A 267 9.66 -11.55 -10.29
CA SER A 267 9.76 -12.63 -11.30
C SER A 267 11.05 -13.47 -11.23
N LYS A 268 12.15 -12.92 -10.73
CA LYS A 268 13.45 -13.60 -10.67
C LYS A 268 14.06 -13.67 -9.26
N GLN A 269 13.56 -12.92 -8.30
CA GLN A 269 14.16 -12.83 -6.97
C GLN A 269 13.15 -12.53 -5.87
N PHE A 270 13.47 -12.95 -4.64
CA PHE A 270 12.70 -12.63 -3.43
C PHE A 270 13.42 -11.58 -2.59
N ARG A 271 12.67 -11.04 -1.60
CA ARG A 271 13.21 -10.22 -0.52
C ARG A 271 14.45 -10.87 0.09
N GLN A 272 15.49 -10.08 0.25
CA GLN A 272 16.67 -10.46 0.99
C GLN A 272 16.67 -9.72 2.31
N ALA A 273 16.60 -10.43 3.42
CA ALA A 273 16.59 -9.82 4.75
C ALA A 273 17.67 -10.40 5.66
N TRP A 274 18.18 -9.55 6.53
CA TRP A 274 19.12 -9.88 7.60
C TRP A 274 18.68 -9.22 8.89
N ALA A 275 18.87 -9.93 9.98
CA ALA A 275 18.56 -9.44 11.31
C ALA A 275 19.75 -9.63 12.26
N TYR A 276 19.97 -8.66 13.13
CA TYR A 276 20.86 -8.76 14.27
C TYR A 276 20.05 -8.65 15.56
N SER A 277 20.37 -9.54 16.51
CA SER A 277 19.80 -9.48 17.85
C SER A 277 20.94 -9.35 18.87
N PRO A 278 20.89 -8.37 19.79
CA PRO A 278 21.90 -8.19 20.82
C PRO A 278 22.12 -9.44 21.68
N GLY A 279 21.07 -10.19 22.00
CA GLY A 279 21.17 -11.41 22.79
C GLY A 279 21.94 -12.55 22.10
N GLN A 280 21.96 -12.58 20.77
CA GLN A 280 22.69 -13.59 19.99
C GLN A 280 24.03 -13.08 19.45
N ARG A 281 24.27 -11.78 19.45
CA ARG A 281 25.49 -11.09 19.00
C ARG A 281 25.97 -11.50 17.59
N ARG A 282 25.02 -11.81 16.70
CA ARG A 282 25.34 -12.20 15.32
C ARG A 282 24.27 -11.79 14.33
N VAL A 283 24.68 -11.52 13.11
CA VAL A 283 23.80 -11.30 11.97
C VAL A 283 23.37 -12.66 11.40
N LYS A 284 22.07 -12.81 11.17
CA LYS A 284 21.47 -13.97 10.50
C LYS A 284 20.67 -13.51 9.28
N ARG A 285 20.59 -14.36 8.25
CA ARG A 285 19.55 -14.22 7.25
C ARG A 285 18.19 -14.43 7.89
N ALA A 286 17.20 -13.65 7.44
CA ALA A 286 15.83 -13.66 7.94
C ALA A 286 14.82 -13.91 6.80
N PRO A 287 14.88 -15.08 6.12
CA PRO A 287 14.02 -15.39 4.99
C PRO A 287 12.54 -15.49 5.36
N GLN A 288 12.22 -15.60 6.64
CA GLN A 288 10.86 -15.64 7.17
C GLN A 288 10.16 -14.27 7.19
N ILE A 289 10.84 -13.16 6.92
CA ILE A 289 10.20 -11.84 6.83
C ILE A 289 9.51 -11.71 5.47
N VAL A 290 8.46 -12.49 5.27
CA VAL A 290 7.65 -12.54 4.03
C VAL A 290 6.22 -13.00 4.35
N TYR A 291 5.28 -12.74 3.47
CA TYR A 291 3.88 -13.16 3.55
C TYR A 291 3.21 -12.78 4.89
N ASP A 292 2.50 -13.74 5.46
CA ASP A 292 1.73 -13.65 6.71
C ASP A 292 2.54 -13.85 8.01
N ASN A 293 3.88 -13.91 7.91
CA ASN A 293 4.66 -13.87 9.14
C ASN A 293 4.38 -12.58 9.92
N PRO A 294 4.29 -12.64 11.25
CA PRO A 294 3.98 -11.46 12.04
C PRO A 294 4.98 -10.32 11.76
N TYR A 295 4.46 -9.11 11.55
CA TYR A 295 5.29 -7.92 11.49
C TYR A 295 5.91 -7.66 12.86
N THR A 296 7.20 -7.37 12.90
CA THR A 296 7.96 -7.19 14.14
C THR A 296 7.30 -6.15 15.05
N SER A 297 7.11 -6.49 16.31
CA SER A 297 6.53 -5.62 17.36
C SER A 297 5.07 -5.20 17.11
N SER A 298 4.34 -5.83 16.19
CA SER A 298 2.92 -5.55 15.93
C SER A 298 1.97 -6.28 16.88
N ASP A 299 2.47 -7.13 17.76
CA ASP A 299 1.68 -8.01 18.63
C ASP A 299 0.67 -8.89 17.85
N GLY A 300 1.10 -9.36 16.66
CA GLY A 300 0.29 -10.19 15.76
C GLY A 300 -0.82 -9.44 15.03
N LEU A 301 -0.88 -8.11 15.15
CA LEU A 301 -1.92 -7.31 14.49
C LEU A 301 -1.62 -6.99 13.03
N ALA A 302 -0.38 -7.14 12.58
CA ALA A 302 0.00 -6.96 11.18
C ALA A 302 0.89 -8.10 10.68
N THR A 303 0.87 -8.34 9.37
CA THR A 303 1.72 -9.30 8.68
C THR A 303 2.84 -8.60 7.92
N SER A 304 3.92 -9.34 7.61
CA SER A 304 5.11 -8.79 6.95
C SER A 304 4.84 -8.24 5.54
N ASP A 305 3.76 -8.69 4.90
CA ASP A 305 3.35 -8.24 3.57
C ASP A 305 2.38 -7.05 3.57
N GLN A 306 2.04 -6.50 4.75
CA GLN A 306 1.09 -5.39 4.86
C GLN A 306 1.73 -4.00 4.92
N LYS A 307 3.07 -3.89 4.99
CA LYS A 307 3.70 -2.56 5.01
C LYS A 307 3.41 -1.80 3.73
N GLY A 308 2.90 -0.57 3.86
CA GLY A 308 2.42 0.24 2.74
C GLY A 308 1.19 -0.33 2.03
N GLY A 309 0.36 -1.11 2.74
CA GLY A 309 -0.82 -1.78 2.22
C GLY A 309 -0.54 -3.16 1.64
N TYR A 310 0.43 -3.28 0.75
CA TYR A 310 0.95 -4.56 0.24
C TYR A 310 2.43 -4.44 -0.14
N ASN A 311 3.22 -5.35 0.41
CA ASN A 311 4.65 -5.42 0.12
C ASN A 311 5.16 -6.86 0.29
N GLY A 312 5.09 -7.65 -0.76
CA GLY A 312 5.54 -9.04 -0.70
C GLY A 312 5.38 -9.78 -2.02
N PRO A 313 5.78 -11.06 -2.04
CA PRO A 313 5.57 -11.94 -3.20
C PRO A 313 4.07 -12.13 -3.45
N ASN A 314 3.70 -12.09 -4.72
CA ASN A 314 2.31 -12.03 -5.18
C ASN A 314 1.71 -13.37 -5.63
N ASP A 315 2.44 -14.46 -5.47
CA ASP A 315 2.13 -15.80 -5.99
C ASP A 315 1.00 -16.52 -5.27
N ARG A 316 0.75 -16.20 -3.98
CA ARG A 316 -0.26 -16.90 -3.17
C ARG A 316 -1.69 -16.49 -3.47
N PHE A 317 -1.90 -15.37 -4.19
CA PHE A 317 -3.21 -14.81 -4.46
C PHE A 317 -3.49 -14.74 -5.96
N GLU A 318 -4.78 -14.84 -6.29
CA GLU A 318 -5.32 -14.44 -7.57
C GLU A 318 -5.71 -12.97 -7.50
N TRP A 319 -5.30 -12.21 -8.51
CA TRP A 319 -5.48 -10.76 -8.54
C TRP A 319 -6.48 -10.39 -9.62
N LYS A 320 -7.63 -9.84 -9.22
CA LYS A 320 -8.73 -9.44 -10.10
C LYS A 320 -8.94 -7.93 -10.02
N LEU A 321 -8.84 -7.25 -11.15
CA LEU A 321 -9.28 -5.87 -11.29
C LEU A 321 -10.81 -5.85 -11.37
N VAL A 322 -11.46 -5.18 -10.42
CA VAL A 322 -12.93 -5.07 -10.37
C VAL A 322 -13.38 -3.85 -11.16
N GLY A 323 -12.73 -2.72 -10.98
CA GLY A 323 -13.04 -1.48 -11.67
C GLY A 323 -12.77 -0.25 -10.82
N ARG A 324 -13.35 0.89 -11.22
CA ARG A 324 -13.27 2.15 -10.47
C ARG A 324 -14.49 2.33 -9.59
N LYS A 325 -14.26 2.96 -8.43
CA LYS A 325 -15.30 3.41 -7.49
C LYS A 325 -14.99 4.80 -6.97
N GLU A 326 -16.02 5.49 -6.48
CA GLU A 326 -15.88 6.71 -5.69
C GLU A 326 -16.19 6.38 -4.24
N ILE A 327 -15.19 6.46 -3.36
CA ILE A 327 -15.33 6.13 -1.93
C ILE A 327 -14.60 7.14 -1.05
N TYR A 328 -15.00 7.23 0.21
CA TYR A 328 -14.28 8.03 1.19
C TYR A 328 -13.00 7.32 1.63
N VAL A 329 -11.86 7.99 1.42
CA VAL A 329 -10.54 7.51 1.81
C VAL A 329 -9.84 8.51 2.71
N PRO A 330 -8.94 8.09 3.60
CA PRO A 330 -8.03 9.03 4.27
C PRO A 330 -7.20 9.76 3.23
N TYR A 331 -7.08 11.08 3.33
CA TYR A 331 -6.31 11.89 2.38
C TYR A 331 -5.85 13.19 3.02
N ASN A 332 -4.71 13.74 2.59
CA ASN A 332 -4.19 15.01 3.10
C ASN A 332 -4.09 15.06 4.63
N ALA A 333 -3.45 14.06 5.22
CA ALA A 333 -3.39 13.82 6.67
C ALA A 333 -2.49 14.83 7.43
N TYR A 334 -2.51 16.11 7.04
CA TYR A 334 -1.64 17.14 7.61
C TYR A 334 -1.89 17.41 9.10
N LYS A 335 -3.10 17.19 9.60
CA LYS A 335 -3.37 17.29 11.05
C LYS A 335 -2.64 16.22 11.84
N LEU A 336 -2.62 14.98 11.33
CA LEU A 336 -1.84 13.87 11.90
C LEU A 336 -0.33 14.08 11.71
N TRP A 337 0.06 14.87 10.71
CA TRP A 337 1.44 15.22 10.41
C TRP A 337 1.98 16.36 11.27
N ALA A 338 1.12 17.16 11.87
CA ALA A 338 1.50 18.37 12.57
C ALA A 338 2.53 18.10 13.70
N PRO A 339 3.56 18.93 13.85
CA PRO A 339 4.46 18.85 14.97
C PRO A 339 3.69 19.04 16.29
N GLY A 340 4.07 18.27 17.32
CA GLY A 340 3.38 18.29 18.62
C GLY A 340 2.17 17.37 18.73
N VAL A 341 1.72 16.74 17.65
CA VAL A 341 0.72 15.66 17.74
C VAL A 341 1.46 14.36 18.10
N ASP A 342 1.40 13.98 19.35
CA ASP A 342 2.02 12.78 19.88
C ASP A 342 1.06 11.57 19.91
N ILE A 343 1.59 10.40 20.29
CA ILE A 343 0.81 9.16 20.32
C ILE A 343 -0.41 9.24 21.24
N PRO A 344 -0.36 9.79 22.48
CA PRO A 344 -1.53 9.96 23.31
C PRO A 344 -2.65 10.79 22.67
N GLN A 345 -2.30 11.81 21.89
CA GLN A 345 -3.29 12.64 21.18
C GLN A 345 -3.87 11.91 19.95
N MET A 346 -3.06 11.05 19.30
CA MET A 346 -3.51 10.23 18.17
C MET A 346 -4.48 9.13 18.59
N ILE A 347 -4.35 8.61 19.82
CA ILE A 347 -5.25 7.60 20.36
C ILE A 347 -6.41 8.31 21.07
N GLY A 348 -7.62 8.18 20.52
CA GLY A 348 -8.83 8.68 21.17
C GLY A 348 -9.15 7.95 22.47
N ALA A 349 -10.01 8.52 23.29
CA ALA A 349 -10.42 7.96 24.59
C ALA A 349 -11.02 6.55 24.49
N ASN A 350 -11.45 6.16 23.31
CA ASN A 350 -12.04 4.84 23.01
C ASN A 350 -11.00 3.81 22.50
N GLY A 351 -9.70 4.10 22.57
CA GLY A 351 -8.63 3.20 22.12
C GLY A 351 -8.49 3.08 20.58
N ARG A 352 -9.11 3.98 19.82
CA ARG A 352 -9.04 4.04 18.35
C ARG A 352 -8.39 5.35 17.92
N LEU A 353 -8.09 5.49 16.61
CA LEU A 353 -7.57 6.74 16.08
C LEU A 353 -8.52 7.91 16.42
N ASN A 354 -7.96 9.00 16.92
CA ASN A 354 -8.70 10.23 17.16
C ASN A 354 -9.19 10.83 15.86
N GLN A 355 -10.49 10.75 15.61
CA GLN A 355 -11.12 11.14 14.36
C GLN A 355 -11.13 12.68 14.13
N ASP A 356 -10.85 13.49 15.14
CA ASP A 356 -10.67 14.94 14.97
C ASP A 356 -9.37 15.28 14.23
N LEU A 357 -8.40 14.36 14.26
CA LEU A 357 -7.14 14.46 13.53
C LEU A 357 -7.19 13.81 12.15
N ALA A 358 -8.14 12.90 11.91
CA ALA A 358 -8.31 12.26 10.63
C ALA A 358 -9.02 13.18 9.62
N ARG A 359 -8.70 13.01 8.34
CA ARG A 359 -9.35 13.69 7.23
C ARG A 359 -9.72 12.66 6.19
N TYR A 360 -11.01 12.58 5.85
CA TYR A 360 -11.51 11.73 4.78
C TYR A 360 -12.07 12.58 3.65
N GLU A 361 -11.75 12.17 2.43
CA GLU A 361 -12.19 12.85 1.21
C GLU A 361 -12.79 11.82 0.24
N LEU A 362 -13.71 12.24 -0.62
CA LEU A 362 -14.24 11.39 -1.68
C LEU A 362 -13.25 11.33 -2.84
N HIS A 363 -12.68 10.15 -3.12
CA HIS A 363 -11.77 9.94 -4.25
C HIS A 363 -12.23 8.80 -5.15
N ARG A 364 -11.79 8.84 -6.41
CA ARG A 364 -11.88 7.67 -7.30
C ARG A 364 -10.74 6.74 -6.98
N VAL A 365 -11.08 5.48 -6.82
CA VAL A 365 -10.13 4.42 -6.55
C VAL A 365 -10.31 3.28 -7.53
N TRP A 366 -9.24 2.53 -7.76
CA TRP A 366 -9.31 1.23 -8.39
C TRP A 366 -9.52 0.16 -7.32
N GLU A 367 -10.59 -0.63 -7.49
CA GLU A 367 -10.86 -1.80 -6.65
C GLU A 367 -10.19 -3.03 -7.24
N VAL A 368 -9.36 -3.70 -6.42
CA VAL A 368 -8.67 -4.93 -6.77
C VAL A 368 -8.89 -5.98 -5.70
N GLU A 369 -9.42 -7.12 -6.09
CA GLU A 369 -9.57 -8.27 -5.20
C GLU A 369 -8.37 -9.20 -5.30
N SER A 370 -7.88 -9.66 -4.15
CA SER A 370 -6.93 -10.76 -4.06
C SER A 370 -7.56 -11.93 -3.29
N THR A 371 -7.69 -13.08 -3.96
CA THR A 371 -8.26 -14.30 -3.37
C THR A 371 -7.15 -15.34 -3.20
N LEU A 372 -7.08 -15.92 -2.01
CA LEU A 372 -6.07 -16.94 -1.70
C LEU A 372 -6.23 -18.14 -2.65
N ARG A 373 -5.14 -18.53 -3.32
CA ARG A 373 -5.12 -19.68 -4.23
C ARG A 373 -5.26 -20.99 -3.47
N ASP A 374 -5.95 -21.93 -4.08
CA ASP A 374 -6.02 -23.31 -3.58
C ASP A 374 -4.62 -23.90 -3.39
N GLY A 375 -4.44 -24.65 -2.32
CA GLY A 375 -3.15 -25.28 -1.98
C GLY A 375 -2.12 -24.32 -1.37
N THR A 376 -2.39 -23.02 -1.25
CA THR A 376 -1.54 -22.06 -0.56
C THR A 376 -2.03 -21.75 0.86
N ARG A 377 -1.21 -21.07 1.65
CA ARG A 377 -1.55 -20.67 3.02
C ARG A 377 -1.29 -19.19 3.21
N HIS A 378 -2.23 -18.53 3.89
CA HIS A 378 -2.14 -17.16 4.37
C HIS A 378 -3.20 -16.96 5.46
N ASP A 379 -2.99 -16.00 6.38
CA ASP A 379 -3.98 -15.64 7.40
C ASP A 379 -5.24 -15.06 6.76
N PHE A 380 -5.08 -14.27 5.71
CA PHE A 380 -6.21 -13.77 4.91
C PHE A 380 -6.63 -14.78 3.84
N GLY A 381 -7.93 -15.07 3.78
CA GLY A 381 -8.55 -15.80 2.67
C GLY A 381 -8.83 -14.91 1.45
N LYS A 382 -9.12 -13.64 1.70
CA LYS A 382 -9.36 -12.61 0.67
C LYS A 382 -8.94 -11.25 1.22
N ARG A 383 -8.44 -10.39 0.33
CA ARG A 383 -8.25 -8.94 0.58
C ARG A 383 -8.80 -8.15 -0.59
N THR A 384 -9.50 -7.05 -0.31
CA THR A 384 -9.93 -6.09 -1.32
C THR A 384 -9.15 -4.80 -1.09
N TYR A 385 -8.42 -4.38 -2.09
CA TYR A 385 -7.59 -3.18 -2.05
C TYR A 385 -8.24 -2.05 -2.84
N PHE A 386 -8.08 -0.84 -2.35
CA PHE A 386 -8.58 0.38 -2.97
C PHE A 386 -7.40 1.31 -3.24
N PHE A 387 -6.96 1.31 -4.49
CA PHE A 387 -5.83 2.14 -4.94
C PHE A 387 -6.34 3.50 -5.41
N ASP A 388 -5.77 4.56 -4.88
CA ASP A 388 -6.07 5.91 -5.37
C ASP A 388 -5.66 6.07 -6.84
N GLU A 389 -6.52 6.66 -7.67
CA GLU A 389 -6.26 6.78 -9.10
C GLU A 389 -5.14 7.78 -9.45
N ASP A 390 -4.87 8.77 -8.58
CA ASP A 390 -3.85 9.78 -8.80
C ASP A 390 -2.45 9.30 -8.42
N THR A 391 -2.33 8.45 -7.37
CA THR A 391 -1.05 8.05 -6.78
C THR A 391 -0.70 6.57 -6.94
N TRP A 392 -1.69 5.70 -7.16
CA TRP A 392 -1.60 4.24 -7.07
C TRP A 392 -1.17 3.73 -5.68
N SER A 393 -1.26 4.57 -4.66
CA SER A 393 -1.15 4.11 -3.27
C SER A 393 -2.41 3.35 -2.87
N ILE A 394 -2.25 2.29 -2.09
CA ILE A 394 -3.37 1.64 -1.43
C ILE A 394 -3.84 2.56 -0.32
N MET A 395 -5.07 3.04 -0.39
CA MET A 395 -5.65 3.93 0.63
C MET A 395 -6.40 3.13 1.69
N LEU A 396 -7.03 2.04 1.27
CA LEU A 396 -7.80 1.13 2.13
C LEU A 396 -7.56 -0.31 1.72
N MET A 397 -7.64 -1.23 2.69
CA MET A 397 -7.70 -2.66 2.45
C MET A 397 -8.69 -3.32 3.40
N ASP A 398 -9.69 -3.99 2.83
CA ASP A 398 -10.62 -4.85 3.54
C ASP A 398 -10.06 -6.27 3.58
N GLY A 399 -9.77 -6.77 4.77
CA GLY A 399 -9.21 -8.10 4.98
C GLY A 399 -10.22 -9.08 5.53
N TYR A 400 -10.34 -10.23 4.89
CA TYR A 400 -11.26 -11.31 5.27
C TYR A 400 -10.45 -12.53 5.73
N ASP A 401 -10.93 -13.19 6.78
CA ASP A 401 -10.35 -14.43 7.24
C ASP A 401 -10.58 -15.59 6.23
N ARG A 402 -10.08 -16.77 6.54
CA ARG A 402 -10.23 -17.95 5.67
C ARG A 402 -11.66 -18.51 5.62
N ARG A 403 -12.57 -18.01 6.46
CA ARG A 403 -14.01 -18.33 6.45
C ARG A 403 -14.82 -17.29 5.66
N GLY A 404 -14.14 -16.27 5.10
CA GLY A 404 -14.77 -15.17 4.38
C GLY A 404 -15.41 -14.12 5.28
N GLN A 405 -15.07 -14.09 6.58
CA GLN A 405 -15.58 -13.10 7.53
C GLN A 405 -14.70 -11.86 7.50
N MET A 406 -15.33 -10.67 7.49
CA MET A 406 -14.61 -9.41 7.64
C MET A 406 -13.85 -9.42 8.96
N TRP A 407 -12.52 -9.27 8.87
CA TRP A 407 -11.63 -9.38 10.01
C TRP A 407 -10.88 -8.11 10.30
N ARG A 408 -10.24 -7.52 9.27
CA ARG A 408 -9.36 -6.36 9.45
C ARG A 408 -9.64 -5.28 8.42
N LEU A 409 -9.58 -4.01 8.87
CA LEU A 409 -9.56 -2.84 8.01
C LEU A 409 -8.17 -2.20 8.14
N TRP A 410 -7.51 -1.94 7.01
CA TRP A 410 -6.26 -1.18 6.95
C TRP A 410 -6.49 0.16 6.24
N GLU A 411 -5.87 1.23 6.73
CA GLU A 411 -5.99 2.59 6.22
C GLU A 411 -4.61 3.23 6.08
N ASP A 412 -4.39 3.95 4.97
CA ASP A 412 -3.23 4.81 4.73
C ASP A 412 -3.63 6.27 4.91
N HIS A 413 -3.21 6.88 5.99
CA HIS A 413 -3.35 8.32 6.21
C HIS A 413 -2.13 9.02 5.61
N GLY A 414 -2.14 9.20 4.30
CA GLY A 414 -1.07 9.82 3.53
C GLY A 414 -1.28 11.31 3.27
N LEU A 415 -0.23 11.95 2.78
CA LEU A 415 -0.24 13.33 2.29
C LEU A 415 0.78 13.51 1.15
N MET A 416 0.64 14.62 0.43
CA MET A 416 1.66 15.05 -0.51
C MET A 416 2.75 15.83 0.25
N TYR A 417 3.96 15.30 0.28
CA TYR A 417 5.13 16.09 0.67
C TYR A 417 5.41 17.12 -0.42
N TYR A 418 4.83 18.32 -0.29
CA TYR A 418 5.05 19.37 -1.29
C TYR A 418 6.50 19.86 -1.29
N SER A 419 7.24 19.67 -0.20
CA SER A 419 8.69 19.89 -0.13
C SER A 419 9.50 18.95 -1.02
N GLN A 420 8.97 17.74 -1.31
CA GLN A 420 9.61 16.71 -2.11
C GLN A 420 8.86 16.41 -3.42
N HIS A 421 7.68 16.93 -3.61
CA HIS A 421 6.77 16.59 -4.72
C HIS A 421 6.52 15.08 -4.85
N THR A 422 6.38 14.40 -3.71
CA THR A 422 6.10 12.96 -3.64
C THR A 422 4.98 12.67 -2.65
N TRP A 423 4.18 11.63 -2.93
CA TRP A 423 3.21 11.12 -1.97
C TRP A 423 3.92 10.33 -0.87
N SER A 424 3.53 10.53 0.38
CA SER A 424 4.07 9.80 1.53
C SER A 424 3.71 8.31 1.41
N SER A 425 4.67 7.47 1.06
CA SER A 425 4.36 6.10 0.65
C SER A 425 4.90 4.99 1.54
N LEU A 426 6.02 5.19 2.21
CA LEU A 426 6.64 4.21 3.11
C LEU A 426 7.53 4.91 4.15
N PRO A 427 7.11 5.02 5.40
CA PRO A 427 5.73 4.87 5.82
C PRO A 427 4.89 6.04 5.34
N ALA A 428 3.57 5.86 5.27
CA ALA A 428 2.65 6.97 5.30
C ALA A 428 2.82 7.80 6.58
N VAL A 429 2.08 8.89 6.70
CA VAL A 429 2.04 9.66 7.97
C VAL A 429 1.59 8.76 9.10
N VAL A 430 0.54 7.96 8.85
CA VAL A 430 0.05 6.89 9.71
C VAL A 430 -0.44 5.73 8.84
N GLU A 431 0.15 4.56 9.00
CA GLU A 431 -0.43 3.30 8.52
C GLU A 431 -1.19 2.67 9.69
N LEU A 432 -2.47 2.45 9.50
CA LEU A 432 -3.38 2.05 10.57
C LEU A 432 -4.07 0.73 10.23
N GLN A 433 -4.21 -0.17 11.20
CA GLN A 433 -5.01 -1.37 11.07
C GLN A 433 -5.91 -1.57 12.28
N TYR A 434 -7.19 -1.82 12.01
CA TYR A 434 -8.16 -2.28 12.99
C TYR A 434 -8.35 -3.79 12.87
N ASP A 435 -8.24 -4.51 13.99
CA ASP A 435 -8.76 -5.87 14.12
C ASP A 435 -10.18 -5.78 14.66
N LEU A 436 -11.16 -5.97 13.77
CA LEU A 436 -12.58 -5.79 14.06
C LEU A 436 -13.15 -6.89 14.97
N THR A 437 -12.47 -8.03 15.03
CA THR A 437 -12.85 -9.15 15.89
C THR A 437 -12.35 -8.96 17.31
N ALA A 438 -11.09 -8.54 17.45
CA ALA A 438 -10.46 -8.35 18.76
C ALA A 438 -10.70 -6.95 19.35
N GLY A 439 -11.26 -6.00 18.58
CA GLY A 439 -11.44 -4.61 18.99
C GLY A 439 -10.13 -3.89 19.26
N ARG A 440 -9.05 -4.28 18.56
CA ARG A 440 -7.70 -3.76 18.74
C ARG A 440 -7.29 -2.92 17.54
N MET A 441 -6.33 -2.04 17.76
CA MET A 441 -5.75 -1.20 16.72
C MET A 441 -4.23 -1.39 16.70
N PHE A 442 -3.65 -1.29 15.55
CA PHE A 442 -2.22 -1.22 15.33
C PHE A 442 -1.92 -0.06 14.38
N PHE A 443 -0.91 0.74 14.67
CA PHE A 443 -0.45 1.72 13.71
C PHE A 443 1.07 1.89 13.74
N THR A 444 1.60 2.35 12.61
CA THR A 444 2.93 2.91 12.50
C THR A 444 2.81 4.39 12.12
N ASN A 445 3.68 5.22 12.67
CA ASN A 445 3.73 6.63 12.32
C ASN A 445 5.15 7.16 12.40
N ILE A 446 5.39 8.28 11.71
CA ILE A 446 6.64 9.02 11.85
C ILE A 446 6.62 9.80 13.18
N ASP A 447 7.70 9.69 13.96
CA ASP A 447 7.90 10.45 15.21
C ASP A 447 7.95 11.95 14.91
N LYS A 448 7.30 12.77 15.76
CA LYS A 448 7.13 14.21 15.54
C LYS A 448 8.22 15.09 16.13
N LYS A 449 9.31 14.50 16.65
CA LYS A 449 10.42 15.29 17.21
C LYS A 449 11.26 16.00 16.15
N ALA A 450 11.36 15.43 14.96
CA ALA A 450 12.04 16.02 13.82
C ALA A 450 11.38 15.57 12.50
N PRO A 451 11.37 16.43 11.47
CA PRO A 451 10.93 16.02 10.13
C PRO A 451 11.88 14.95 9.58
N PRO A 452 11.41 14.13 8.62
CA PRO A 452 12.29 13.23 7.89
C PRO A 452 13.42 13.97 7.18
N ASP A 453 14.60 13.37 7.14
CA ASP A 453 15.72 13.84 6.33
C ASP A 453 15.65 13.19 4.94
N PHE A 454 15.42 14.00 3.91
CA PHE A 454 15.36 13.61 2.51
C PHE A 454 16.67 13.84 1.74
N ASN A 455 17.74 14.30 2.42
CA ASN A 455 19.02 14.53 1.76
C ASN A 455 19.65 13.20 1.35
N PHE A 456 19.73 12.96 0.05
CA PHE A 456 20.32 11.74 -0.49
C PHE A 456 21.80 11.63 -0.13
N ARG A 457 22.18 10.44 0.31
CA ARG A 457 23.58 10.12 0.63
C ARG A 457 24.24 9.38 -0.53
N ALA A 458 25.33 9.91 -1.03
CA ALA A 458 26.11 9.28 -2.11
C ALA A 458 26.68 7.90 -1.73
N ASP A 459 26.83 7.60 -0.43
CA ASP A 459 27.27 6.30 0.11
C ASP A 459 26.09 5.36 0.48
N ALA A 460 24.87 5.69 0.05
CA ALA A 460 23.66 4.98 0.45
C ALA A 460 23.74 3.45 0.23
N GLU A 461 24.24 3.01 -0.93
CA GLU A 461 24.32 1.57 -1.23
C GLU A 461 25.25 0.82 -0.27
N GLN A 462 26.32 1.46 0.19
CA GLN A 462 27.27 0.87 1.16
C GLN A 462 26.65 0.75 2.56
N TYR A 463 25.63 1.57 2.83
CA TYR A 463 24.91 1.54 4.10
C TYR A 463 23.99 0.30 4.22
N PHE A 464 23.35 -0.12 3.12
CA PHE A 464 22.42 -1.25 3.14
C PHE A 464 23.12 -2.59 2.94
N THR A 465 24.07 -2.95 3.80
CA THR A 465 24.84 -4.18 3.72
C THR A 465 24.81 -4.99 5.03
N PRO A 466 24.94 -6.34 4.97
CA PRO A 466 25.07 -7.15 6.19
C PRO A 466 26.26 -6.75 7.06
N ALA A 467 27.33 -6.19 6.47
CA ALA A 467 28.48 -5.68 7.19
C ALA A 467 28.10 -4.47 8.06
N GLN A 468 27.23 -3.57 7.53
CA GLN A 468 26.70 -2.45 8.32
C GLN A 468 25.82 -2.96 9.47
N VAL A 469 24.93 -3.93 9.22
CA VAL A 469 24.11 -4.57 10.26
C VAL A 469 24.98 -5.07 11.42
N ARG A 470 26.12 -5.70 11.09
CA ARG A 470 27.06 -6.16 12.12
C ARG A 470 27.70 -5.00 12.90
N ARG A 471 28.12 -3.95 12.21
CA ARG A 471 28.76 -2.78 12.85
C ARG A 471 27.82 -2.09 13.85
N ASP A 472 26.59 -1.85 13.45
CA ASP A 472 25.62 -1.11 14.27
C ASP A 472 25.06 -1.98 15.41
N GLY A 473 24.92 -3.28 15.19
CA GLY A 473 24.48 -4.20 16.22
C GLY A 473 25.50 -4.46 17.33
N MET A 474 26.79 -4.19 17.09
CA MET A 474 27.85 -4.33 18.10
C MET A 474 28.13 -3.06 18.92
N ARG A 475 27.50 -1.95 18.59
CA ARG A 475 27.57 -0.67 19.32
C ARG A 475 26.51 -0.62 20.41
#